data_8d5ef7dbe746a112826cba389565a760
#
_entry.id   8d5ef7dbe746a112826cba389565a760
#
_cell.length_a   1.000
_cell.length_b   1.000
_cell.length_c   1.000
_cell.angle_alpha   90.00
_cell.angle_beta   90.00
_cell.angle_gamma   90.00
#
_symmetry.space_group_name_H-M   'P 1'
#
loop_
_entity.id
_entity.type
_entity.pdbx_description
1 polymer ?
#
loop_
_entity_poly.entity_id
_entity_poly.type
_entity_poly.pdbx_seq_one_letter_code
_entity_poly.pdbx_strand_id
1 'polypeptide(L)'
;MSNDATVTKDLLQTLEDGRLGFEKGAEKLDSTDTPQLAATFRKYSAQRAQFSSELTGVAAKYGDQLDESGSVAGTLHRGWLSLKDALSGSSPDGVLDAAEQGEDHAISEYEKASDDDISPELRMIVQRQLTEIRAAHDDVKALRDTMA
;
A
#
# COMPACT_ATOMS: atom_id res chain seq x y z
N MET A 1 -17.37 11.83 -18.88
CA MET A 1 -16.19 12.35 -18.19
C MET A 1 -15.61 11.29 -17.28
N SER A 2 -14.30 11.19 -17.29
CA SER A 2 -13.66 10.16 -16.51
C SER A 2 -13.43 10.62 -15.07
N ASN A 3 -13.29 9.65 -14.19
CA ASN A 3 -13.00 9.89 -12.78
C ASN A 3 -11.51 9.81 -12.49
N ASP A 4 -10.67 9.99 -13.50
CA ASP A 4 -9.22 9.75 -13.38
C ASP A 4 -8.57 10.48 -12.22
N ALA A 5 -8.86 11.78 -12.08
CA ALA A 5 -8.24 12.56 -11.01
C ALA A 5 -8.64 12.07 -9.62
N THR A 6 -9.93 11.79 -9.43
CA THR A 6 -10.45 11.31 -8.16
C THR A 6 -9.87 9.94 -7.81
N VAL A 7 -9.88 9.03 -8.78
CA VAL A 7 -9.36 7.68 -8.58
C VAL A 7 -7.86 7.73 -8.27
N THR A 8 -7.11 8.53 -9.02
CA THR A 8 -5.67 8.65 -8.80
C THR A 8 -5.38 9.18 -7.39
N LYS A 9 -6.12 10.19 -6.96
CA LYS A 9 -5.94 10.76 -5.62
C LYS A 9 -6.21 9.72 -4.53
N ASP A 10 -7.29 8.95 -4.69
CA ASP A 10 -7.63 7.92 -3.72
C ASP A 10 -6.56 6.82 -3.67
N LEU A 11 -6.03 6.44 -4.83
CA LEU A 11 -4.98 5.42 -4.87
C LEU A 11 -3.66 5.93 -4.29
N LEU A 12 -3.34 7.22 -4.49
CA LEU A 12 -2.15 7.80 -3.88
C LEU A 12 -2.22 7.73 -2.36
N GLN A 13 -3.40 7.98 -1.79
CA GLN A 13 -3.59 7.82 -0.36
C GLN A 13 -3.39 6.36 0.07
N THR A 14 -3.97 5.43 -0.66
CA THR A 14 -3.83 4.00 -0.40
C THR A 14 -2.37 3.58 -0.45
N LEU A 15 -1.62 4.08 -1.43
CA LEU A 15 -0.20 3.74 -1.58
C LEU A 15 0.65 4.34 -0.48
N GLU A 16 0.33 5.56 -0.04
CA GLU A 16 1.07 6.17 1.06
C GLU A 16 0.82 5.41 2.37
N ASP A 17 -0.41 4.96 2.59
CA ASP A 17 -0.72 4.12 3.75
C ASP A 17 0.10 2.84 3.71
N GLY A 18 0.21 2.20 2.55
CA GLY A 18 1.00 0.99 2.40
C GLY A 18 2.48 1.24 2.61
N ARG A 19 3.00 2.33 2.04
CA ARG A 19 4.41 2.67 2.20
C ARG A 19 4.77 2.88 3.66
N LEU A 20 3.96 3.67 4.36
CA LEU A 20 4.18 3.94 5.78
C LEU A 20 4.00 2.68 6.62
N GLY A 21 2.98 1.89 6.32
CA GLY A 21 2.72 0.66 7.07
C GLY A 21 3.86 -0.32 6.95
N PHE A 22 4.36 -0.55 5.75
CA PHE A 22 5.49 -1.46 5.56
C PHE A 22 6.77 -0.89 6.19
N GLU A 23 6.99 0.42 6.11
CA GLU A 23 8.16 1.04 6.71
C GLU A 23 8.14 0.89 8.24
N LYS A 24 7.01 1.20 8.86
CA LYS A 24 6.88 1.07 10.32
C LYS A 24 6.94 -0.39 10.75
N GLY A 25 6.37 -1.28 9.97
CA GLY A 25 6.48 -2.71 10.23
C GLY A 25 7.92 -3.19 10.16
N ALA A 26 8.68 -2.70 9.18
CA ALA A 26 10.09 -3.05 9.07
C ALA A 26 10.89 -2.57 10.27
N GLU A 27 10.61 -1.34 10.74
CA GLU A 27 11.28 -0.81 11.94
C GLU A 27 11.01 -1.69 13.16
N LYS A 28 9.77 -2.14 13.30
CA LYS A 28 9.41 -3.04 14.39
C LYS A 28 10.12 -4.38 14.27
N LEU A 29 10.19 -4.91 13.05
CA LEU A 29 10.84 -6.19 12.81
C LEU A 29 12.35 -6.12 13.04
N ASP A 30 12.95 -4.94 12.89
CA ASP A 30 14.38 -4.74 13.23
C ASP A 30 14.67 -5.01 14.70
N SER A 31 13.69 -4.81 15.59
CA SER A 31 13.86 -5.04 17.01
C SER A 31 13.59 -6.49 17.41
N THR A 32 13.22 -7.32 16.46
CA THR A 32 13.05 -8.75 16.63
C THR A 32 14.16 -9.46 15.86
N ASP A 33 14.27 -10.75 15.99
CA ASP A 33 15.32 -11.49 15.29
C ASP A 33 14.81 -11.99 13.92
N THR A 34 14.33 -11.06 13.09
CA THR A 34 13.74 -11.39 11.79
C THR A 34 14.21 -10.43 10.69
N PRO A 35 15.53 -10.40 10.41
CA PRO A 35 16.06 -9.43 9.43
C PRO A 35 15.54 -9.65 8.02
N GLN A 36 15.20 -10.88 7.65
CA GLN A 36 14.68 -11.16 6.32
C GLN A 36 13.28 -10.59 6.13
N LEU A 37 12.46 -10.64 7.19
CA LEU A 37 11.14 -10.06 7.15
C LEU A 37 11.22 -8.54 7.05
N ALA A 38 12.13 -7.93 7.81
CA ALA A 38 12.32 -6.48 7.73
C ALA A 38 12.73 -6.06 6.33
N ALA A 39 13.63 -6.81 5.69
CA ALA A 39 14.06 -6.53 4.34
C ALA A 39 12.91 -6.64 3.34
N THR A 40 12.06 -7.65 3.50
CA THR A 40 10.88 -7.84 2.66
C THR A 40 9.92 -6.67 2.79
N PHE A 41 9.69 -6.21 4.01
CA PHE A 41 8.81 -5.07 4.24
C PHE A 41 9.36 -3.79 3.62
N ARG A 42 10.68 -3.57 3.69
CA ARG A 42 11.29 -2.41 3.05
C ARG A 42 11.17 -2.48 1.53
N LYS A 43 11.27 -3.66 0.97
CA LYS A 43 11.06 -3.87 -0.45
C LYS A 43 9.64 -3.44 -0.86
N TYR A 44 8.65 -3.83 -0.09
CA TYR A 44 7.27 -3.47 -0.41
C TYR A 44 6.98 -2.00 -0.15
N SER A 45 7.62 -1.40 0.85
CA SER A 45 7.52 0.05 1.05
C SER A 45 8.04 0.79 -0.18
N ALA A 46 9.19 0.39 -0.71
CA ALA A 46 9.77 0.99 -1.91
C ALA A 46 8.87 0.77 -3.13
N GLN A 47 8.26 -0.40 -3.24
CA GLN A 47 7.32 -0.69 -4.32
C GLN A 47 6.15 0.30 -4.32
N ARG A 48 5.58 0.58 -3.14
CA ARG A 48 4.45 1.49 -3.04
C ARG A 48 4.85 2.93 -3.38
N ALA A 49 6.07 3.32 -3.01
CA ALA A 49 6.59 4.63 -3.39
C ALA A 49 6.75 4.73 -4.91
N GLN A 50 7.21 3.67 -5.56
CA GLN A 50 7.34 3.65 -7.01
C GLN A 50 5.99 3.72 -7.71
N PHE A 51 5.01 2.99 -7.19
CA PHE A 51 3.65 3.06 -7.74
C PHE A 51 3.07 4.47 -7.62
N SER A 52 3.33 5.14 -6.50
CA SER A 52 2.90 6.53 -6.32
C SER A 52 3.51 7.43 -7.39
N SER A 53 4.80 7.25 -7.69
CA SER A 53 5.47 8.03 -8.71
C SER A 53 4.85 7.80 -10.09
N GLU A 54 4.51 6.56 -10.41
CA GLU A 54 3.86 6.25 -11.68
C GLU A 54 2.51 6.95 -11.80
N LEU A 55 1.70 6.87 -10.75
CA LEU A 55 0.38 7.50 -10.78
C LEU A 55 0.49 9.02 -10.82
N THR A 56 1.45 9.59 -10.11
CA THR A 56 1.68 11.02 -10.13
C THR A 56 2.06 11.48 -11.54
N GLY A 57 2.87 10.68 -12.23
CA GLY A 57 3.26 10.98 -13.60
C GLY A 57 2.06 11.00 -14.54
N VAL A 58 1.14 10.06 -14.40
CA VAL A 58 -0.09 10.05 -15.19
C VAL A 58 -0.97 11.25 -14.81
N ALA A 59 -1.08 11.53 -13.52
CA ALA A 59 -1.92 12.64 -13.04
C ALA A 59 -1.44 13.99 -13.55
N ALA A 60 -0.15 14.14 -13.81
CA ALA A 60 0.38 15.38 -14.35
C ALA A 60 -0.29 15.75 -15.67
N LYS A 61 -0.86 14.78 -16.39
CA LYS A 61 -1.57 15.02 -17.63
C LYS A 61 -2.94 15.68 -17.40
N TYR A 62 -3.41 15.66 -16.17
CA TYR A 62 -4.71 16.26 -15.82
C TYR A 62 -4.56 17.66 -15.25
N GLY A 63 -3.35 18.20 -15.27
CA GLY A 63 -3.07 19.52 -14.74
C GLY A 63 -3.07 19.50 -13.21
N ASP A 64 -3.61 20.55 -12.62
CA ASP A 64 -3.57 20.75 -11.17
C ASP A 64 -4.72 20.06 -10.44
N GLN A 65 -5.27 19.01 -11.01
CA GLN A 65 -6.40 18.31 -10.41
C GLN A 65 -6.05 17.62 -9.10
N LEU A 66 -4.79 17.28 -8.92
CA LEU A 66 -4.37 16.61 -7.71
C LEU A 66 -3.77 17.63 -6.75
N ASP A 67 -4.43 17.79 -5.63
CA ASP A 67 -3.92 18.62 -4.55
C ASP A 67 -3.03 17.75 -3.65
N GLU A 68 -1.75 18.03 -3.66
CA GLU A 68 -0.80 17.27 -2.88
C GLU A 68 -0.73 17.72 -1.44
N SER A 69 -1.43 18.80 -1.11
CA SER A 69 -1.30 19.39 0.21
C SER A 69 -1.98 18.53 1.26
N GLY A 70 -1.18 17.79 1.98
CA GLY A 70 -1.56 17.30 3.28
C GLY A 70 -2.51 16.12 3.36
N SER A 71 -3.10 15.67 2.28
CA SER A 71 -4.04 14.57 2.37
C SER A 71 -3.37 13.25 2.73
N VAL A 72 -2.05 13.15 2.50
CA VAL A 72 -1.29 11.92 2.77
C VAL A 72 -0.25 12.15 3.86
N ALA A 73 -0.50 13.04 4.78
CA ALA A 73 0.51 13.50 5.73
C ALA A 73 0.77 12.52 6.86
N GLY A 74 1.51 11.47 6.60
CA GLY A 74 2.11 10.64 7.64
C GLY A 74 1.15 9.89 8.57
N THR A 75 -0.15 9.90 8.30
CA THR A 75 -1.15 9.27 9.15
C THR A 75 -1.63 7.98 8.49
N LEU A 76 -1.55 6.88 9.22
CA LEU A 76 -2.07 5.61 8.73
C LEU A 76 -3.59 5.63 8.74
N HIS A 77 -4.17 5.18 7.65
CA HIS A 77 -5.60 5.15 7.48
C HIS A 77 -6.15 3.73 7.65
N ARG A 78 -7.44 3.60 7.42
CA ARG A 78 -8.25 2.47 7.81
C ARG A 78 -7.61 1.09 7.66
N GLY A 79 -7.00 0.82 6.54
CA GLY A 79 -6.44 -0.50 6.27
C GLY A 79 -5.27 -0.88 7.15
N TRP A 80 -4.60 0.12 7.75
CA TRP A 80 -3.38 -0.12 8.53
C TRP A 80 -3.51 0.26 10.00
N LEU A 81 -4.71 0.54 10.48
CA LEU A 81 -4.91 0.95 11.87
C LEU A 81 -4.46 -0.11 12.87
N SER A 82 -4.65 -1.38 12.53
CA SER A 82 -4.25 -2.47 13.42
C SER A 82 -2.73 -2.55 13.61
N LEU A 83 -1.97 -1.89 12.75
CA LEU A 83 -0.52 -1.87 12.88
C LEU A 83 -0.07 -1.21 14.17
N LYS A 84 -0.81 -0.21 14.66
CA LYS A 84 -0.48 0.42 15.95
C LYS A 84 -0.46 -0.59 17.08
N ASP A 85 -1.45 -1.47 17.11
CA ASP A 85 -1.51 -2.49 18.15
C ASP A 85 -0.38 -3.50 17.98
N ALA A 86 -0.11 -3.89 16.74
CA ALA A 86 0.98 -4.81 16.44
C ALA A 86 2.33 -4.20 16.84
N LEU A 87 2.49 -2.89 16.63
CA LEU A 87 3.75 -2.23 16.95
C LEU A 87 3.98 -2.11 18.45
N SER A 88 2.93 -2.12 19.26
CA SER A 88 3.07 -2.08 20.71
C SER A 88 3.41 -3.46 21.29
N GLY A 89 3.17 -4.53 20.54
CA GLY A 89 3.56 -5.87 20.91
C GLY A 89 4.97 -6.19 20.45
N SER A 90 5.42 -7.38 20.69
CA SER A 90 6.77 -7.81 20.33
C SER A 90 6.77 -8.94 19.29
N SER A 91 5.63 -9.31 18.77
CA SER A 91 5.49 -10.49 17.93
C SER A 91 5.58 -10.15 16.44
N PRO A 92 6.53 -10.75 15.70
CA PRO A 92 6.55 -10.61 14.25
C PRO A 92 5.26 -11.08 13.59
N ASP A 93 4.61 -12.08 14.17
CA ASP A 93 3.35 -12.62 13.68
C ASP A 93 2.26 -11.54 13.66
N GLY A 94 2.19 -10.72 14.71
CA GLY A 94 1.22 -9.61 14.75
C GLY A 94 1.50 -8.56 13.68
N VAL A 95 2.77 -8.28 13.41
CA VAL A 95 3.13 -7.33 12.36
C VAL A 95 2.72 -7.87 10.99
N LEU A 96 2.96 -9.16 10.73
CA LEU A 96 2.55 -9.78 9.48
C LEU A 96 1.03 -9.80 9.32
N ASP A 97 0.30 -10.05 10.40
CA ASP A 97 -1.16 -10.04 10.36
C ASP A 97 -1.68 -8.65 10.03
N ALA A 98 -1.11 -7.62 10.64
CA ALA A 98 -1.50 -6.24 10.35
C ALA A 98 -1.20 -5.87 8.90
N ALA A 99 -0.07 -6.32 8.37
CA ALA A 99 0.29 -6.07 6.99
C ALA A 99 -0.68 -6.75 6.02
N GLU A 100 -1.10 -7.96 6.33
CA GLU A 100 -2.09 -8.64 5.49
C GLU A 100 -3.40 -7.87 5.45
N GLN A 101 -3.85 -7.38 6.58
CA GLN A 101 -5.07 -6.57 6.63
C GLN A 101 -4.94 -5.29 5.82
N GLY A 102 -3.79 -4.63 5.89
CA GLY A 102 -3.52 -3.44 5.09
C GLY A 102 -3.53 -3.74 3.60
N GLU A 103 -2.96 -4.88 3.23
CA GLU A 103 -2.97 -5.31 1.84
C GLU A 103 -4.37 -5.66 1.34
N ASP A 104 -5.20 -6.25 2.19
CA ASP A 104 -6.60 -6.50 1.84
C ASP A 104 -7.32 -5.20 1.51
N HIS A 105 -7.06 -4.15 2.29
CA HIS A 105 -7.62 -2.85 2.03
C HIS A 105 -7.13 -2.28 0.68
N ALA A 106 -5.82 -2.39 0.42
CA ALA A 106 -5.25 -1.91 -0.83
C ALA A 106 -5.87 -2.63 -2.03
N ILE A 107 -6.01 -3.95 -1.94
CA ILE A 107 -6.63 -4.73 -3.01
C ILE A 107 -8.05 -4.25 -3.27
N SER A 108 -8.83 -4.05 -2.21
CA SER A 108 -10.20 -3.58 -2.33
C SER A 108 -10.27 -2.22 -3.02
N GLU A 109 -9.38 -1.29 -2.66
CA GLU A 109 -9.36 0.04 -3.28
C GLU A 109 -8.95 -0.04 -4.75
N TYR A 110 -8.01 -0.90 -5.08
CA TYR A 110 -7.59 -1.08 -6.48
C TYR A 110 -8.66 -1.77 -7.30
N GLU A 111 -9.41 -2.72 -6.74
CA GLU A 111 -10.52 -3.34 -7.44
C GLU A 111 -11.62 -2.34 -7.74
N LYS A 112 -11.94 -1.48 -6.79
CA LYS A 112 -12.90 -0.40 -7.01
C LYS A 112 -12.42 0.53 -8.13
N ALA A 113 -11.16 0.90 -8.09
CA ALA A 113 -10.58 1.77 -9.11
C ALA A 113 -10.65 1.14 -10.50
N SER A 114 -10.36 -0.14 -10.58
CA SER A 114 -10.38 -0.86 -11.86
C SER A 114 -11.78 -0.89 -12.48
N ASP A 115 -12.81 -0.88 -11.63
CA ASP A 115 -14.20 -0.92 -12.09
C ASP A 115 -14.79 0.48 -12.31
N ASP A 116 -14.06 1.53 -11.98
CA ASP A 116 -14.55 2.89 -12.11
C ASP A 116 -14.45 3.37 -13.56
N ASP A 117 -15.07 4.52 -13.84
CA ASP A 117 -15.02 5.15 -15.16
C ASP A 117 -13.72 5.93 -15.30
N ILE A 118 -12.68 5.25 -15.73
CA ILE A 118 -11.34 5.82 -15.87
C ILE A 118 -10.82 5.58 -17.28
N SER A 119 -9.80 6.36 -17.66
CA SER A 119 -9.20 6.24 -18.98
C SER A 119 -8.53 4.88 -19.16
N PRO A 120 -8.42 4.38 -20.39
CA PRO A 120 -7.72 3.12 -20.64
C PRO A 120 -6.28 3.12 -20.16
N GLU A 121 -5.59 4.25 -20.27
CA GLU A 121 -4.21 4.36 -19.80
C GLU A 121 -4.12 4.14 -18.29
N LEU A 122 -4.97 4.83 -17.54
CA LEU A 122 -4.98 4.68 -16.09
C LEU A 122 -5.40 3.27 -15.68
N ARG A 123 -6.39 2.71 -16.38
CA ARG A 123 -6.86 1.35 -16.08
C ARG A 123 -5.74 0.33 -16.24
N MET A 124 -4.93 0.46 -17.26
CA MET A 124 -3.81 -0.46 -17.49
C MET A 124 -2.82 -0.42 -16.32
N ILE A 125 -2.50 0.79 -15.85
CA ILE A 125 -1.58 0.95 -14.73
C ILE A 125 -2.19 0.38 -13.45
N VAL A 126 -3.46 0.69 -13.20
CA VAL A 126 -4.17 0.20 -12.02
C VAL A 126 -4.17 -1.33 -12.01
N GLN A 127 -4.49 -1.97 -13.12
CA GLN A 127 -4.56 -3.42 -13.19
C GLN A 127 -3.19 -4.06 -13.01
N ARG A 128 -2.15 -3.48 -13.58
CA ARG A 128 -0.79 -3.98 -13.41
C ARG A 128 -0.34 -3.87 -11.95
N GLN A 129 -0.58 -2.72 -11.35
CA GLN A 129 -0.21 -2.53 -9.95
C GLN A 129 -1.01 -3.45 -9.04
N LEU A 130 -2.29 -3.65 -9.33
CA LEU A 130 -3.12 -4.57 -8.55
C LEU A 130 -2.56 -5.99 -8.57
N THR A 131 -2.11 -6.44 -9.73
CA THR A 131 -1.51 -7.78 -9.84
C THR A 131 -0.30 -7.90 -8.93
N GLU A 132 0.55 -6.87 -8.88
CA GLU A 132 1.73 -6.89 -8.02
C GLU A 132 1.36 -6.78 -6.54
N ILE A 133 0.32 -6.01 -6.22
CA ILE A 133 -0.14 -5.90 -4.83
C ILE A 133 -0.71 -7.25 -4.36
N ARG A 134 -1.44 -7.95 -5.22
CA ARG A 134 -1.93 -9.29 -4.88
C ARG A 134 -0.78 -10.26 -4.62
N ALA A 135 0.27 -10.18 -5.42
CA ALA A 135 1.45 -11.02 -5.20
C ALA A 135 2.11 -10.70 -3.87
N ALA A 136 2.20 -9.42 -3.51
CA ALA A 136 2.75 -9.01 -2.21
C ALA A 136 1.87 -9.51 -1.06
N HIS A 137 0.55 -9.42 -1.21
CA HIS A 137 -0.39 -9.93 -0.21
C HIS A 137 -0.17 -11.43 0.02
N ASP A 138 -0.06 -12.18 -1.06
CA ASP A 138 0.12 -13.63 -0.96
C ASP A 138 1.45 -13.98 -0.33
N ASP A 139 2.49 -13.20 -0.60
CA ASP A 139 3.80 -13.39 0.00
C ASP A 139 3.76 -13.14 1.51
N VAL A 140 3.12 -12.05 1.93
CA VAL A 140 2.97 -11.74 3.36
C VAL A 140 2.16 -12.83 4.06
N LYS A 141 1.10 -13.29 3.41
CA LYS A 141 0.28 -14.37 3.97
C LYS A 141 1.08 -15.64 4.14
N ALA A 142 1.88 -16.00 3.15
CA ALA A 142 2.71 -17.20 3.21
C ALA A 142 3.74 -17.09 4.33
N LEU A 143 4.35 -15.92 4.50
CA LEU A 143 5.30 -15.68 5.59
C LEU A 143 4.63 -15.83 6.94
N ARG A 144 3.42 -15.27 7.10
CA ARG A 144 2.68 -15.42 8.34
C ARG A 144 2.35 -16.88 8.62
N ASP A 145 1.91 -17.61 7.60
CA ASP A 145 1.52 -19.01 7.76
C ASP A 145 2.71 -19.89 8.16
N THR A 146 3.91 -19.57 7.67
CA THR A 146 5.11 -20.34 8.02
C THR A 146 5.60 -20.05 9.43
N MET A 147 5.19 -18.93 10.02
CA MET A 147 5.59 -18.55 11.38
C MET A 147 4.62 -19.03 12.44
N ALA A 148 3.46 -19.47 12.04
CA ALA A 148 2.42 -19.89 12.98
C ALA A 148 2.73 -21.20 13.66
#